data_b4450a50c7f242720854b852f69044dd
#
_entry.id   b4450a50c7f242720854b852f69044dd
#
_cell.length_a   1.000
_cell.length_b   1.000
_cell.length_c   1.000
_cell.angle_alpha   90.00
_cell.angle_beta   90.00
_cell.angle_gamma   90.00
#
_symmetry.space_group_name_H-M   'P 1'
#
loop_
_entity.id
_entity.type
_entity.pdbx_description
1 polymer ?
#
loop_
_entity_poly.entity_id
_entity_poly.type
_entity_poly.pdbx_seq_one_letter_code
_entity_poly.pdbx_strand_id
1 'polypeptide(L)'
;MKNLKLSMISCGVIAVFAESACASSYSVGTPSTADSYFNQAEREASRGNLSQMGDYQQMMAGGSLAMYPEYWQLNKDLDAQPASAIVSFANRYPQTAMAEKLAADYAETKARMGDYDAVRQVASYVTNPDASEACAIALGFNHGGDSMRAYTEKGNVWLSTDKKLPQLCQQLATELNGNRMVSNDDREQRLYRMLRTGNNGDIVQLA
;
A
#
# COMPACT_ATOMS: atom_id res chain seq x y z
N MET A 1 21.23 41.78 47.99
CA MET A 1 20.33 42.82 48.49
C MET A 1 18.96 42.65 47.80
N LYS A 2 17.94 42.78 48.56
CA LYS A 2 16.51 42.81 48.35
C LYS A 2 15.77 41.46 48.37
N ASN A 3 15.29 41.25 49.56
CA ASN A 3 14.23 40.31 50.02
C ASN A 3 12.94 40.56 49.23
N LEU A 4 12.24 39.47 48.92
CA LEU A 4 10.79 39.55 48.69
C LEU A 4 10.10 38.50 49.53
N LYS A 5 9.16 38.97 50.31
CA LYS A 5 8.46 38.29 51.38
C LYS A 5 7.43 37.28 50.84
N LEU A 6 7.44 36.11 51.45
CA LEU A 6 6.31 35.18 51.43
C LEU A 6 5.14 35.80 52.18
N SER A 7 3.96 35.83 51.59
CA SER A 7 2.69 36.05 52.29
C SER A 7 1.87 34.76 52.19
N MET A 8 1.77 34.07 53.33
CA MET A 8 0.80 32.98 53.53
C MET A 8 -0.59 33.61 53.69
N ILE A 9 -1.53 33.16 52.94
CA ILE A 9 -2.95 33.27 53.26
C ILE A 9 -3.53 31.85 53.26
N SER A 10 -3.74 31.36 54.48
CA SER A 10 -4.52 30.19 54.78
C SER A 10 -6.00 30.55 54.63
N CYS A 11 -6.71 29.83 53.79
CA CYS A 11 -8.14 29.79 53.85
C CYS A 11 -8.60 28.37 53.57
N GLY A 12 -8.96 27.68 54.65
CA GLY A 12 -9.56 26.35 54.58
C GLY A 12 -10.99 26.45 54.03
N VAL A 13 -11.23 25.72 52.97
CA VAL A 13 -12.60 25.40 52.53
C VAL A 13 -12.61 23.90 52.25
N ILE A 14 -13.41 23.20 53.04
CA ILE A 14 -13.77 21.80 52.81
C ILE A 14 -14.62 21.76 51.55
N ALA A 15 -14.04 21.34 50.45
CA ALA A 15 -14.79 21.06 49.21
C ALA A 15 -15.08 19.56 49.13
N VAL A 16 -16.35 19.25 49.25
CA VAL A 16 -16.95 17.96 48.95
C VAL A 16 -16.64 17.63 47.52
N PHE A 17 -15.85 16.57 47.25
CA PHE A 17 -15.60 16.05 45.91
C PHE A 17 -16.90 15.45 45.39
N ALA A 18 -17.62 16.24 44.60
CA ALA A 18 -18.57 15.70 43.65
C ALA A 18 -17.75 15.19 42.44
N GLU A 19 -17.58 13.88 42.36
CA GLU A 19 -17.07 13.23 41.14
C GLU A 19 -18.04 13.50 39.99
N SER A 20 -17.78 14.58 39.25
CA SER A 20 -18.39 14.77 37.95
C SER A 20 -17.74 13.77 36.98
N ALA A 21 -18.33 12.60 36.85
CA ALA A 21 -18.07 11.69 35.78
C ALA A 21 -18.40 12.47 34.47
N CYS A 22 -17.37 12.99 33.82
CA CYS A 22 -17.46 13.41 32.41
C CYS A 22 -17.72 12.16 31.57
N ALA A 23 -18.96 11.73 31.52
CA ALA A 23 -19.44 10.88 30.46
C ALA A 23 -19.31 11.69 29.17
N SER A 24 -18.20 11.56 28.46
CA SER A 24 -18.11 11.94 27.06
C SER A 24 -19.17 11.11 26.32
N SER A 25 -20.35 11.68 26.20
CA SER A 25 -21.35 11.16 25.27
C SER A 25 -20.76 11.33 23.86
N TYR A 26 -20.12 10.28 23.36
CA TYR A 26 -19.92 10.11 21.94
C TYR A 26 -21.33 10.09 21.33
N SER A 27 -21.78 11.24 20.86
CA SER A 27 -22.92 11.26 19.96
C SER A 27 -22.43 10.59 18.67
N VAL A 28 -22.80 9.34 18.46
CA VAL A 28 -22.75 8.72 17.15
C VAL A 28 -23.69 9.56 16.30
N GLY A 29 -23.12 10.51 15.53
CA GLY A 29 -23.88 11.33 14.60
C GLY A 29 -24.68 10.41 13.69
N THR A 30 -25.90 10.78 13.34
CA THR A 30 -26.65 10.08 12.30
C THR A 30 -25.77 9.99 11.06
N PRO A 31 -25.58 8.77 10.48
CA PRO A 31 -24.78 8.62 9.27
C PRO A 31 -25.21 9.64 8.22
N SER A 32 -24.24 10.30 7.59
CA SER A 32 -24.54 11.18 6.47
C SER A 32 -25.21 10.38 5.34
N THR A 33 -25.94 11.05 4.46
CA THR A 33 -26.55 10.38 3.30
C THR A 33 -25.47 9.68 2.45
N ALA A 34 -24.28 10.28 2.36
CA ALA A 34 -23.13 9.68 1.66
C ALA A 34 -22.64 8.40 2.35
N ASP A 35 -22.58 8.36 3.69
CA ASP A 35 -22.20 7.15 4.43
C ASP A 35 -23.23 6.03 4.22
N SER A 36 -24.52 6.38 4.11
CA SER A 36 -25.58 5.41 3.82
C SER A 36 -25.40 4.78 2.44
N TYR A 37 -25.10 5.59 1.41
CA TYR A 37 -24.83 5.08 0.06
C TYR A 37 -23.54 4.27 -0.01
N PHE A 38 -22.50 4.68 0.69
CA PHE A 38 -21.27 3.90 0.80
C PHE A 38 -21.55 2.51 1.38
N ASN A 39 -22.24 2.44 2.53
CA ASN A 39 -22.57 1.16 3.17
C ASN A 39 -23.44 0.25 2.30
N GLN A 40 -24.30 0.83 1.43
CA GLN A 40 -25.07 0.03 0.47
C GLN A 40 -24.16 -0.48 -0.66
N ALA A 41 -23.34 0.38 -1.24
CA ALA A 41 -22.40 0.03 -2.29
C ALA A 41 -21.41 -1.05 -1.83
N GLU A 42 -20.87 -0.94 -0.61
CA GLU A 42 -19.99 -1.94 0.00
C GLU A 42 -20.67 -3.32 0.14
N ARG A 43 -21.92 -3.34 0.59
CA ARG A 43 -22.69 -4.60 0.69
C ARG A 43 -22.92 -5.25 -0.68
N GLU A 44 -23.25 -4.45 -1.70
CA GLU A 44 -23.41 -4.96 -3.07
C GLU A 44 -22.08 -5.44 -3.65
N ALA A 45 -20.99 -4.70 -3.44
CA ALA A 45 -19.65 -5.10 -3.86
C ALA A 45 -19.23 -6.41 -3.18
N SER A 46 -19.47 -6.57 -1.87
CA SER A 46 -19.17 -7.79 -1.12
C SER A 46 -19.91 -9.02 -1.64
N ARG A 47 -21.08 -8.82 -2.26
CA ARG A 47 -21.87 -9.88 -2.91
C ARG A 47 -21.45 -10.11 -4.36
N GLY A 48 -20.49 -9.33 -4.87
CA GLY A 48 -20.07 -9.37 -6.28
C GLY A 48 -21.03 -8.66 -7.24
N ASN A 49 -22.03 -7.94 -6.74
CA ASN A 49 -22.97 -7.18 -7.55
C ASN A 49 -22.44 -5.76 -7.80
N LEU A 50 -21.78 -5.56 -8.94
CA LEU A 50 -21.13 -4.29 -9.31
C LEU A 50 -21.94 -3.49 -10.33
N SER A 51 -23.12 -3.94 -10.75
CA SER A 51 -23.90 -3.31 -11.82
C SER A 51 -24.36 -1.88 -11.50
N GLN A 52 -24.55 -1.55 -10.23
CA GLN A 52 -25.05 -0.25 -9.76
C GLN A 52 -23.94 0.67 -9.21
N MET A 53 -22.67 0.28 -9.34
CA MET A 53 -21.57 1.07 -8.75
C MET A 53 -21.47 2.48 -9.35
N GLY A 54 -21.79 2.65 -10.63
CA GLY A 54 -21.84 3.98 -11.27
C GLY A 54 -22.88 4.92 -10.62
N ASP A 55 -24.05 4.38 -10.24
CA ASP A 55 -25.10 5.17 -9.56
C ASP A 55 -24.62 5.58 -8.15
N TYR A 56 -24.04 4.66 -7.39
CA TYR A 56 -23.47 4.96 -6.09
C TYR A 56 -22.34 5.98 -6.17
N GLN A 57 -21.48 5.93 -7.18
CA GLN A 57 -20.44 6.93 -7.41
C GLN A 57 -21.02 8.31 -7.61
N GLN A 58 -22.11 8.43 -8.40
CA GLN A 58 -22.80 9.70 -8.61
C GLN A 58 -23.47 10.21 -7.31
N MET A 59 -24.12 9.33 -6.55
CA MET A 59 -24.78 9.68 -5.29
C MET A 59 -23.78 10.18 -4.23
N MET A 60 -22.53 9.74 -4.31
CA MET A 60 -21.44 10.15 -3.42
C MET A 60 -20.51 11.22 -4.03
N ALA A 61 -20.85 11.77 -5.20
CA ALA A 61 -19.99 12.70 -5.93
C ALA A 61 -19.55 13.88 -5.06
N GLY A 62 -18.28 14.26 -5.16
CA GLY A 62 -17.65 15.30 -4.36
C GLY A 62 -17.25 14.90 -2.94
N GLY A 63 -17.61 13.70 -2.48
CA GLY A 63 -17.17 13.15 -1.20
C GLY A 63 -15.92 12.28 -1.31
N SER A 64 -15.21 12.12 -0.19
CA SER A 64 -14.01 11.27 -0.11
C SER A 64 -14.28 9.79 -0.38
N LEU A 65 -15.53 9.35 -0.28
CA LEU A 65 -15.94 7.95 -0.49
C LEU A 65 -16.33 7.65 -1.95
N ALA A 66 -16.43 8.67 -2.82
CA ALA A 66 -16.87 8.51 -4.21
C ALA A 66 -15.93 7.63 -5.07
N MET A 67 -14.68 7.42 -4.64
CA MET A 67 -13.72 6.58 -5.35
C MET A 67 -13.97 5.08 -5.19
N TYR A 68 -14.62 4.63 -4.09
CA TYR A 68 -14.72 3.21 -3.77
C TYR A 68 -15.55 2.39 -4.76
N PRO A 69 -16.70 2.84 -5.27
CA PRO A 69 -17.45 2.09 -6.26
C PRO A 69 -16.65 1.78 -7.53
N GLU A 70 -15.90 2.77 -8.03
CA GLU A 70 -15.03 2.60 -9.20
C GLU A 70 -13.84 1.67 -8.87
N TYR A 71 -13.22 1.83 -7.69
CA TYR A 71 -12.19 0.94 -7.21
C TYR A 71 -12.66 -0.53 -7.22
N TRP A 72 -13.84 -0.83 -6.66
CA TRP A 72 -14.36 -2.19 -6.62
C TRP A 72 -14.64 -2.75 -8.02
N GLN A 73 -15.13 -1.93 -8.96
CA GLN A 73 -15.34 -2.35 -10.35
C GLN A 73 -14.02 -2.73 -11.03
N LEU A 74 -13.00 -1.88 -10.90
CA LEU A 74 -11.69 -2.11 -11.51
C LEU A 74 -10.97 -3.30 -10.88
N ASN A 75 -11.06 -3.44 -9.55
CA ASN A 75 -10.34 -4.47 -8.81
C ASN A 75 -10.93 -5.88 -9.00
N LYS A 76 -12.20 -6.01 -9.38
CA LYS A 76 -12.87 -7.32 -9.53
C LYS A 76 -12.23 -8.19 -10.60
N ASP A 77 -11.96 -7.60 -11.77
CA ASP A 77 -11.42 -8.29 -12.93
C ASP A 77 -10.12 -7.59 -13.37
N LEU A 78 -9.20 -7.45 -12.42
CA LEU A 78 -7.99 -6.63 -12.55
C LEU A 78 -7.08 -7.10 -13.67
N ASP A 79 -7.02 -8.40 -13.90
CA ASP A 79 -6.30 -9.05 -14.98
C ASP A 79 -6.82 -8.66 -16.38
N ALA A 80 -8.12 -8.40 -16.50
CA ALA A 80 -8.75 -7.99 -17.74
C ALA A 80 -8.71 -6.47 -18.00
N GLN A 81 -8.38 -5.66 -16.97
CA GLN A 81 -8.37 -4.20 -17.11
C GLN A 81 -7.21 -3.72 -18.01
N PRO A 82 -7.45 -2.72 -18.89
CA PRO A 82 -6.38 -2.02 -19.56
C PRO A 82 -5.64 -1.08 -18.59
N ALA A 83 -4.33 -0.90 -18.77
CA ALA A 83 -3.53 0.00 -17.94
C ALA A 83 -4.09 1.44 -17.91
N SER A 84 -4.67 1.90 -19.01
CA SER A 84 -5.29 3.24 -19.12
C SER A 84 -6.45 3.45 -18.12
N ALA A 85 -7.20 2.41 -17.75
CA ALA A 85 -8.26 2.51 -16.75
C ALA A 85 -7.68 2.77 -15.37
N ILE A 86 -6.61 2.06 -15.00
CA ILE A 86 -5.91 2.22 -13.72
C ILE A 86 -5.25 3.61 -13.64
N VAL A 87 -4.57 4.03 -14.71
CA VAL A 87 -3.97 5.37 -14.82
C VAL A 87 -5.04 6.46 -14.69
N SER A 88 -6.19 6.29 -15.34
CA SER A 88 -7.29 7.25 -15.24
C SER A 88 -7.86 7.35 -13.82
N PHE A 89 -8.00 6.23 -13.13
CA PHE A 89 -8.40 6.19 -11.73
C PHE A 89 -7.38 6.92 -10.85
N ALA A 90 -6.09 6.59 -10.98
CA ALA A 90 -5.03 7.20 -10.19
C ALA A 90 -4.90 8.72 -10.42
N ASN A 91 -5.12 9.19 -11.66
CA ASN A 91 -5.12 10.61 -12.00
C ASN A 91 -6.36 11.35 -11.46
N ARG A 92 -7.50 10.66 -11.33
CA ARG A 92 -8.73 11.24 -10.75
C ARG A 92 -8.67 11.34 -9.24
N TYR A 93 -8.00 10.39 -8.60
CA TYR A 93 -7.86 10.30 -7.15
C TYR A 93 -6.38 10.33 -6.71
N PRO A 94 -5.64 11.39 -7.04
CA PRO A 94 -4.20 11.44 -6.84
C PRO A 94 -3.84 11.34 -5.35
N GLN A 95 -2.74 10.68 -5.05
CA GLN A 95 -2.19 10.53 -3.70
C GLN A 95 -3.14 9.86 -2.68
N THR A 96 -4.13 9.11 -3.14
CA THR A 96 -4.96 8.31 -2.26
C THR A 96 -4.39 6.89 -2.11
N ALA A 97 -4.56 6.31 -0.91
CA ALA A 97 -4.16 4.92 -0.67
C ALA A 97 -4.83 3.92 -1.62
N MET A 98 -6.08 4.23 -2.06
CA MET A 98 -6.80 3.36 -3.01
C MET A 98 -6.21 3.42 -4.42
N ALA A 99 -5.75 4.59 -4.87
CA ALA A 99 -5.09 4.73 -6.17
C ALA A 99 -3.75 3.99 -6.19
N GLU A 100 -2.95 4.15 -5.14
CA GLU A 100 -1.68 3.45 -4.98
C GLU A 100 -1.89 1.94 -4.91
N LYS A 101 -2.84 1.48 -4.06
CA LYS A 101 -3.15 0.06 -3.93
C LYS A 101 -3.62 -0.56 -5.25
N LEU A 102 -4.52 0.10 -5.98
CA LEU A 102 -5.00 -0.41 -7.26
C LEU A 102 -3.87 -0.51 -8.29
N ALA A 103 -3.00 0.48 -8.35
CA ALA A 103 -1.84 0.46 -9.24
C ALA A 103 -0.83 -0.64 -8.86
N ALA A 104 -0.60 -0.86 -7.57
CA ALA A 104 0.29 -1.90 -7.05
C ALA A 104 -0.25 -3.31 -7.33
N ASP A 105 -1.52 -3.58 -6.97
CA ASP A 105 -2.19 -4.85 -7.23
C ASP A 105 -2.23 -5.16 -8.75
N TYR A 106 -2.45 -4.13 -9.58
CA TYR A 106 -2.42 -4.26 -11.04
C TYR A 106 -1.03 -4.60 -11.56
N ALA A 107 0.00 -3.89 -11.09
CA ALA A 107 1.38 -4.16 -11.48
C ALA A 107 1.79 -5.60 -11.14
N GLU A 108 1.44 -6.08 -9.95
CA GLU A 108 1.70 -7.45 -9.54
C GLU A 108 0.95 -8.46 -10.43
N THR A 109 -0.34 -8.23 -10.68
CA THR A 109 -1.17 -9.08 -11.54
C THR A 109 -0.59 -9.17 -12.96
N LYS A 110 -0.27 -8.03 -13.55
CA LYS A 110 0.29 -7.97 -14.92
C LYS A 110 1.70 -8.55 -15.01
N ALA A 111 2.53 -8.37 -13.99
CA ALA A 111 3.84 -9.01 -13.94
C ALA A 111 3.73 -10.55 -13.91
N ARG A 112 2.78 -11.11 -13.14
CA ARG A 112 2.50 -12.56 -13.14
C ARG A 112 2.04 -13.10 -14.50
N MET A 113 1.38 -12.26 -15.29
CA MET A 113 0.94 -12.57 -16.65
C MET A 113 2.03 -12.35 -17.70
N GLY A 114 3.17 -11.73 -17.35
CA GLY A 114 4.22 -11.36 -18.29
C GLY A 114 3.94 -10.08 -19.10
N ASP A 115 2.89 -9.33 -18.76
CA ASP A 115 2.54 -8.04 -19.41
C ASP A 115 3.31 -6.89 -18.77
N TYR A 116 4.61 -6.85 -19.04
CA TYR A 116 5.51 -5.86 -18.43
C TYR A 116 5.32 -4.45 -18.99
N ASP A 117 4.73 -4.31 -20.18
CA ASP A 117 4.37 -3.00 -20.73
C ASP A 117 3.28 -2.33 -19.90
N ALA A 118 2.27 -3.09 -19.49
CA ALA A 118 1.23 -2.61 -18.59
C ALA A 118 1.80 -2.25 -17.19
N VAL A 119 2.74 -3.05 -16.67
CA VAL A 119 3.42 -2.76 -15.41
C VAL A 119 4.11 -1.39 -15.46
N ARG A 120 4.87 -1.09 -16.52
CA ARG A 120 5.59 0.20 -16.65
C ARG A 120 4.64 1.40 -16.67
N GLN A 121 3.46 1.26 -17.24
CA GLN A 121 2.48 2.35 -17.32
C GLN A 121 1.96 2.78 -15.94
N VAL A 122 1.88 1.86 -14.99
CA VAL A 122 1.36 2.14 -13.64
C VAL A 122 2.44 2.33 -12.58
N ALA A 123 3.70 2.04 -12.90
CA ALA A 123 4.80 2.01 -11.94
C ALA A 123 5.01 3.32 -11.16
N SER A 124 4.74 4.49 -11.79
CA SER A 124 4.91 5.80 -11.15
C SER A 124 3.84 6.12 -10.09
N TYR A 125 2.74 5.39 -10.06
CA TYR A 125 1.67 5.57 -9.08
C TYR A 125 1.87 4.74 -7.80
N VAL A 126 2.88 3.86 -7.78
CA VAL A 126 3.22 3.03 -6.61
C VAL A 126 4.42 3.64 -5.90
N THR A 127 4.18 4.24 -4.74
CA THR A 127 5.22 4.98 -3.98
C THR A 127 5.80 4.15 -2.84
N ASN A 128 4.99 3.32 -2.18
CA ASN A 128 5.39 2.49 -1.04
C ASN A 128 5.10 0.99 -1.30
N PRO A 129 5.73 0.39 -2.32
CA PRO A 129 5.47 -1.00 -2.67
C PRO A 129 5.94 -1.94 -1.57
N ASP A 130 5.21 -3.04 -1.37
CA ASP A 130 5.74 -4.18 -0.67
C ASP A 130 6.82 -4.92 -1.50
N ALA A 131 7.38 -6.01 -0.96
CA ALA A 131 8.45 -6.73 -1.66
C ALA A 131 8.00 -7.34 -2.99
N SER A 132 6.78 -7.86 -3.08
CA SER A 132 6.25 -8.47 -4.31
C SER A 132 5.94 -7.42 -5.38
N GLU A 133 5.29 -6.35 -4.97
CA GLU A 133 4.96 -5.20 -5.81
C GLU A 133 6.23 -4.51 -6.35
N ALA A 134 7.24 -4.31 -5.49
CA ALA A 134 8.52 -3.74 -5.89
C ALA A 134 9.23 -4.61 -6.93
N CYS A 135 9.20 -5.94 -6.77
CA CYS A 135 9.77 -6.86 -7.74
C CYS A 135 8.98 -6.90 -9.05
N ALA A 136 7.64 -6.78 -8.99
CA ALA A 136 6.80 -6.64 -10.18
C ALA A 136 7.21 -5.42 -11.01
N ILE A 137 7.36 -4.27 -10.36
CA ILE A 137 7.78 -3.01 -11.00
C ILE A 137 9.19 -3.15 -11.58
N ALA A 138 10.11 -3.75 -10.83
CA ALA A 138 11.47 -3.99 -11.30
C ALA A 138 11.53 -4.91 -12.53
N LEU A 139 10.70 -5.97 -12.57
CA LEU A 139 10.54 -6.81 -13.76
C LEU A 139 10.07 -5.98 -14.96
N GLY A 140 9.10 -5.08 -14.75
CA GLY A 140 8.66 -4.15 -15.77
C GLY A 140 9.80 -3.33 -16.37
N PHE A 141 10.69 -2.77 -15.55
CA PHE A 141 11.87 -2.03 -16.02
C PHE A 141 12.89 -2.94 -16.70
N ASN A 142 13.17 -4.12 -16.14
CA ASN A 142 14.10 -5.07 -16.71
C ASN A 142 13.69 -5.48 -18.15
N HIS A 143 12.43 -5.84 -18.35
CA HIS A 143 11.87 -6.18 -19.65
C HIS A 143 11.70 -4.95 -20.57
N GLY A 144 11.70 -3.74 -20.04
CA GLY A 144 11.78 -2.49 -20.78
C GLY A 144 13.18 -2.13 -21.27
N GLY A 145 14.18 -2.98 -21.00
CA GLY A 145 15.58 -2.75 -21.39
C GLY A 145 16.38 -1.93 -20.36
N ASP A 146 15.78 -1.61 -19.21
CA ASP A 146 16.43 -0.83 -18.15
C ASP A 146 16.74 -1.69 -16.92
N SER A 147 17.62 -2.69 -17.10
CA SER A 147 18.03 -3.60 -16.02
C SER A 147 18.77 -2.87 -14.89
N MET A 148 19.46 -1.76 -15.19
CA MET A 148 20.12 -0.97 -14.15
C MET A 148 19.10 -0.31 -13.23
N ARG A 149 18.05 0.27 -13.78
CA ARG A 149 16.95 0.83 -13.01
C ARG A 149 16.22 -0.25 -12.21
N ALA A 150 15.96 -1.41 -12.81
CA ALA A 150 15.37 -2.55 -12.13
C ALA A 150 16.19 -2.94 -10.89
N TYR A 151 17.52 -2.97 -11.01
CA TYR A 151 18.41 -3.30 -9.91
C TYR A 151 18.48 -2.19 -8.86
N THR A 152 18.75 -0.94 -9.26
CA THR A 152 19.03 0.15 -8.32
C THR A 152 17.80 0.70 -7.60
N GLU A 153 16.67 0.83 -8.27
CA GLU A 153 15.48 1.43 -7.67
C GLU A 153 14.63 0.42 -6.89
N LYS A 154 14.41 -0.76 -7.43
CA LYS A 154 13.45 -1.73 -6.87
C LYS A 154 14.06 -3.11 -6.61
N GLY A 155 15.04 -3.53 -7.40
CA GLY A 155 15.65 -4.85 -7.29
C GLY A 155 16.33 -5.12 -5.96
N ASN A 156 16.85 -4.09 -5.30
CA ASN A 156 17.49 -4.22 -3.99
C ASN A 156 16.55 -4.68 -2.87
N VAL A 157 15.23 -4.60 -3.06
CA VAL A 157 14.26 -5.07 -2.06
C VAL A 157 14.49 -6.55 -1.73
N TRP A 158 14.76 -7.39 -2.73
CA TRP A 158 15.04 -8.81 -2.50
C TRP A 158 16.37 -9.08 -1.79
N LEU A 159 17.37 -8.19 -1.93
CA LEU A 159 18.61 -8.27 -1.18
C LEU A 159 18.41 -7.89 0.31
N SER A 160 17.50 -6.98 0.59
CA SER A 160 17.28 -6.46 1.94
C SER A 160 16.35 -7.31 2.80
N THR A 161 15.52 -8.17 2.21
CA THR A 161 14.58 -9.00 2.97
C THR A 161 15.26 -10.22 3.58
N ASP A 162 14.88 -10.55 4.80
CA ASP A 162 15.30 -11.75 5.54
C ASP A 162 14.26 -12.89 5.45
N LYS A 163 13.15 -12.66 4.75
CA LYS A 163 12.05 -13.61 4.57
C LYS A 163 12.23 -14.40 3.26
N LYS A 164 11.46 -15.47 3.13
CA LYS A 164 11.31 -16.16 1.85
C LYS A 164 10.87 -15.16 0.77
N LEU A 165 11.56 -15.20 -0.37
CA LEU A 165 11.26 -14.31 -1.48
C LEU A 165 9.90 -14.63 -2.08
N PRO A 166 9.06 -13.61 -2.34
CA PRO A 166 7.91 -13.73 -3.23
C PRO A 166 8.32 -14.26 -4.62
N GLN A 167 7.41 -14.91 -5.31
CA GLN A 167 7.70 -15.54 -6.62
C GLN A 167 8.27 -14.55 -7.64
N LEU A 168 7.70 -13.34 -7.72
CA LEU A 168 8.19 -12.29 -8.65
C LEU A 168 9.61 -11.84 -8.30
N CYS A 169 9.97 -11.82 -7.01
CA CYS A 169 11.33 -11.50 -6.60
C CYS A 169 12.32 -12.63 -6.94
N GLN A 170 11.90 -13.89 -6.87
CA GLN A 170 12.72 -15.03 -7.31
C GLN A 170 12.97 -14.94 -8.82
N GLN A 171 11.92 -14.64 -9.60
CA GLN A 171 12.04 -14.44 -11.04
C GLN A 171 12.99 -13.27 -11.37
N LEU A 172 12.79 -12.10 -10.74
CA LEU A 172 13.67 -10.94 -10.92
C LEU A 172 15.13 -11.28 -10.59
N ALA A 173 15.37 -11.98 -9.47
CA ALA A 173 16.71 -12.39 -9.08
C ALA A 173 17.38 -13.27 -10.13
N THR A 174 16.64 -14.23 -10.69
CA THR A 174 17.11 -15.12 -11.75
C THR A 174 17.46 -14.34 -13.02
N GLU A 175 16.60 -13.41 -13.45
CA GLU A 175 16.81 -12.62 -14.65
C GLU A 175 17.99 -11.65 -14.50
N LEU A 176 18.07 -10.91 -13.38
CA LEU A 176 19.18 -10.00 -13.10
C LEU A 176 20.51 -10.73 -12.97
N ASN A 177 20.50 -11.96 -12.41
CA ASN A 177 21.69 -12.81 -12.36
C ASN A 177 22.11 -13.25 -13.78
N GLY A 178 21.17 -13.66 -14.62
CA GLY A 178 21.42 -13.97 -16.03
C GLY A 178 22.05 -12.80 -16.79
N ASN A 179 21.64 -11.59 -16.47
CA ASN A 179 22.16 -10.33 -17.01
C ASN A 179 23.48 -9.86 -16.35
N ARG A 180 24.04 -10.66 -15.43
CA ARG A 180 25.26 -10.35 -14.65
C ARG A 180 25.17 -9.04 -13.84
N MET A 181 23.96 -8.63 -13.46
CA MET A 181 23.72 -7.43 -12.65
C MET A 181 23.93 -7.69 -11.15
N VAL A 182 23.82 -8.96 -10.72
CA VAL A 182 23.99 -9.36 -9.31
C VAL A 182 25.45 -9.71 -9.07
N SER A 183 26.11 -8.96 -8.18
CA SER A 183 27.51 -9.21 -7.81
C SER A 183 27.64 -10.38 -6.84
N ASN A 184 28.86 -10.89 -6.66
CA ASN A 184 29.14 -11.88 -5.62
C ASN A 184 28.90 -11.31 -4.22
N ASP A 185 29.25 -10.05 -4.00
CA ASP A 185 29.00 -9.36 -2.73
C ASP A 185 27.50 -9.30 -2.39
N ASP A 186 26.63 -9.05 -3.37
CA ASP A 186 25.18 -9.07 -3.18
C ASP A 186 24.68 -10.44 -2.71
N ARG A 187 25.21 -11.52 -3.32
CA ARG A 187 24.88 -12.89 -2.96
C ARG A 187 25.36 -13.24 -1.56
N GLU A 188 26.59 -12.86 -1.22
CA GLU A 188 27.17 -13.09 0.09
C GLU A 188 26.40 -12.34 1.17
N GLN A 189 26.05 -11.08 0.94
CA GLN A 189 25.23 -10.29 1.86
C GLN A 189 23.86 -10.94 2.11
N ARG A 190 23.21 -11.42 1.05
CA ARG A 190 21.93 -12.10 1.18
C ARG A 190 22.09 -13.41 1.95
N LEU A 191 23.07 -14.24 1.57
CA LEU A 191 23.38 -15.49 2.26
C LEU A 191 23.62 -15.26 3.76
N TYR A 192 24.40 -14.25 4.10
CA TYR A 192 24.70 -13.91 5.49
C TYR A 192 23.43 -13.52 6.28
N ARG A 193 22.54 -12.75 5.68
CA ARG A 193 21.24 -12.38 6.30
C ARG A 193 20.36 -13.61 6.52
N MET A 194 20.25 -14.50 5.53
CA MET A 194 19.44 -15.71 5.62
C MET A 194 19.96 -16.65 6.72
N LEU A 195 21.27 -16.83 6.81
CA LEU A 195 21.89 -17.64 7.88
C LEU A 195 21.61 -17.04 9.26
N ARG A 196 21.65 -15.71 9.39
CA ARG A 196 21.39 -15.02 10.66
C ARG A 196 19.94 -15.14 11.15
N THR A 197 19.01 -15.25 10.24
CA THR A 197 17.56 -15.34 10.54
C THR A 197 17.07 -16.79 10.62
N GLY A 198 17.92 -17.77 10.33
CA GLY A 198 17.56 -19.18 10.33
C GLY A 198 16.66 -19.61 9.17
N ASN A 199 16.56 -18.77 8.13
CA ASN A 199 15.72 -19.02 6.95
C ASN A 199 16.46 -19.85 5.89
N ASN A 200 16.64 -21.14 6.15
CA ASN A 200 17.47 -22.02 5.33
C ASN A 200 16.82 -22.46 4.00
N GLY A 201 15.53 -22.16 3.80
CA GLY A 201 14.79 -22.69 2.64
C GLY A 201 15.21 -22.13 1.27
N ASP A 202 15.77 -20.93 1.22
CA ASP A 202 16.15 -20.24 -0.02
C ASP A 202 17.66 -20.22 -0.30
N ILE A 203 18.48 -20.81 0.59
CA ILE A 203 19.95 -20.82 0.45
C ILE A 203 20.36 -21.55 -0.83
N VAL A 204 19.66 -22.61 -1.20
CA VAL A 204 19.94 -23.42 -2.40
C VAL A 204 19.75 -22.63 -3.70
N GLN A 205 18.97 -21.56 -3.70
CA GLN A 205 18.74 -20.73 -4.89
C GLN A 205 19.83 -19.69 -5.13
N LEU A 206 20.75 -19.51 -4.17
CA LEU A 206 21.84 -18.53 -4.26
C LEU A 206 23.17 -19.15 -4.67
N ALA A 207 23.26 -20.48 -4.65
CA ALA A 207 24.42 -21.25 -5.07
C ALA A 207 24.39 -21.54 -6.58
#